data_a5b2a81c529135234a1053d28f11ef58
#
_entry.id   a5b2a81c529135234a1053d28f11ef58
#
_cell.length_a   1.000
_cell.length_b   1.000
_cell.length_c   1.000
_cell.angle_alpha   90.00
_cell.angle_beta   90.00
_cell.angle_gamma   90.00
#
_symmetry.space_group_name_H-M   'P 1'
#
loop_
_entity.id
_entity.type
_entity.pdbx_description
1 polymer ?
#
loop_
_entity_poly.entity_id
_entity_poly.type
_entity_poly.pdbx_seq_one_letter_code
_entity_poly.pdbx_strand_id
1 'polypeptide(L)'
;YNGKIISNSQLAELGESINDLLLPEKGSIRLVDSDKDDVFDVVFVDSYETMVVSSATDERIVGKVADDDNFGDTKALTIKLDDSEDRTISVTKAGNEIRLRNLKKNDVATIRRSLDDTVVDVVVTGESFTGSASGISKKVDKSYATINGTKYDVANVAVGDLVSGTQSTFYTDMFGRIAYIESAGGSVLQSGEKYGWIMNGYDAEDGSGYIIEMMTQDGKSAEYKLGSSVDYWAPTATAATTLSSKEEAKSTISALVSANSFMKLSSDANVAIRLVKYKVNSSGNITRLYCAVNAKTVSDDKALRINPTNLKSTA
;
A
#
# COMPACT_ATOMS: atom_id res chain seq x y z
N TYR A 1 -15.84 -15.09 15.06
CA TYR A 1 -14.81 -14.48 14.24
C TYR A 1 -13.59 -15.39 14.18
N ASN A 2 -13.19 -15.78 12.99
CA ASN A 2 -12.04 -16.65 12.73
C ASN A 2 -11.95 -17.90 13.63
N GLY A 3 -13.09 -18.58 13.79
CA GLY A 3 -13.19 -19.83 14.55
C GLY A 3 -13.42 -19.67 16.06
N LYS A 4 -13.50 -18.45 16.59
CA LYS A 4 -13.87 -18.18 17.98
C LYS A 4 -15.18 -17.43 18.12
N ILE A 5 -15.92 -17.76 19.17
CA ILE A 5 -17.14 -17.03 19.55
C ILE A 5 -16.75 -15.72 20.22
N ILE A 6 -17.34 -14.64 19.77
CA ILE A 6 -17.23 -13.33 20.39
C ILE A 6 -18.50 -13.11 21.23
N SER A 7 -18.35 -12.82 22.50
CA SER A 7 -19.46 -12.50 23.38
C SER A 7 -20.00 -11.09 23.14
N ASN A 8 -21.25 -10.82 23.54
CA ASN A 8 -21.84 -9.49 23.45
C ASN A 8 -21.05 -8.42 24.23
N SER A 9 -20.40 -8.79 25.34
CA SER A 9 -19.51 -7.88 26.06
C SER A 9 -18.28 -7.49 25.26
N GLN A 10 -17.63 -8.45 24.61
CA GLN A 10 -16.50 -8.19 23.73
C GLN A 10 -16.89 -7.36 22.51
N LEU A 11 -18.08 -7.61 21.93
CA LEU A 11 -18.62 -6.77 20.86
C LEU A 11 -18.86 -5.33 21.31
N ALA A 12 -19.36 -5.14 22.54
CA ALA A 12 -19.59 -3.80 23.08
C ALA A 12 -18.28 -3.03 23.32
N GLU A 13 -17.20 -3.73 23.69
CA GLU A 13 -15.87 -3.14 23.86
C GLU A 13 -15.24 -2.70 22.53
N LEU A 14 -15.58 -3.33 21.41
CA LEU A 14 -15.08 -3.00 20.09
C LEU A 14 -15.64 -1.67 19.53
N GLY A 15 -16.85 -1.25 19.98
CA GLY A 15 -17.45 0.00 19.54
C GLY A 15 -17.54 0.11 18.01
N GLU A 16 -17.02 1.20 17.45
CA GLU A 16 -17.02 1.44 15.99
C GLU A 16 -16.16 0.44 15.21
N SER A 17 -15.20 -0.22 15.85
CA SER A 17 -14.35 -1.24 15.20
C SER A 17 -15.12 -2.51 14.80
N ILE A 18 -16.38 -2.66 15.18
CA ILE A 18 -17.25 -3.72 14.65
C ILE A 18 -17.34 -3.67 13.13
N ASN A 19 -17.40 -2.48 12.54
CA ASN A 19 -17.49 -2.33 11.10
C ASN A 19 -16.26 -2.89 10.38
N ASP A 20 -15.09 -2.72 10.96
CA ASP A 20 -13.83 -3.27 10.41
C ASP A 20 -13.82 -4.80 10.43
N LEU A 21 -14.41 -5.40 11.48
CA LEU A 21 -14.56 -6.86 11.57
C LEU A 21 -15.55 -7.41 10.54
N LEU A 22 -16.60 -6.66 10.23
CA LEU A 22 -17.63 -7.05 9.29
C LEU A 22 -17.26 -6.74 7.83
N LEU A 23 -16.14 -6.06 7.58
CA LEU A 23 -15.65 -5.72 6.23
C LEU A 23 -14.21 -6.21 6.01
N PRO A 24 -13.96 -7.53 6.05
CA PRO A 24 -12.61 -8.05 5.89
C PRO A 24 -12.05 -7.70 4.51
N GLU A 25 -10.79 -7.26 4.44
CA GLU A 25 -10.09 -7.02 3.17
C GLU A 25 -10.15 -8.26 2.26
N LYS A 26 -10.00 -9.43 2.85
CA LYS A 26 -10.16 -10.71 2.20
C LYS A 26 -10.78 -11.71 3.17
N GLY A 27 -11.83 -12.38 2.71
CA GLY A 27 -12.54 -13.33 3.57
C GLY A 27 -13.98 -13.54 3.15
N SER A 28 -14.79 -13.94 4.10
CA SER A 28 -16.21 -14.17 3.90
C SER A 28 -17.02 -13.81 5.15
N ILE A 29 -18.24 -13.36 4.92
CA ILE A 29 -19.26 -13.21 5.95
C ILE A 29 -20.42 -14.11 5.60
N ARG A 30 -20.88 -14.86 6.58
CA ARG A 30 -22.09 -15.67 6.47
C ARG A 30 -23.06 -15.32 7.60
N LEU A 31 -24.23 -14.89 7.20
CA LEU A 31 -25.32 -14.56 8.09
C LEU A 31 -26.26 -15.77 8.21
N VAL A 32 -26.71 -16.08 9.38
CA VAL A 32 -27.64 -17.19 9.66
C VAL A 32 -28.80 -16.67 10.50
N ASP A 33 -29.99 -16.86 9.97
CA ASP A 33 -31.26 -16.75 10.67
C ASP A 33 -31.70 -18.17 10.99
N SER A 34 -31.68 -18.56 12.26
CA SER A 34 -31.91 -19.95 12.69
C SER A 34 -33.38 -20.28 12.95
N ASP A 35 -34.19 -19.29 13.25
CA ASP A 35 -35.62 -19.46 13.58
C ASP A 35 -36.56 -18.88 12.49
N LYS A 36 -36.00 -18.23 11.46
CA LYS A 36 -36.71 -17.67 10.30
C LYS A 36 -37.66 -16.53 10.66
N ASP A 37 -37.23 -15.68 11.54
CA ASP A 37 -37.96 -14.47 11.93
C ASP A 37 -37.49 -13.21 11.17
N ASP A 38 -36.65 -13.38 10.11
CA ASP A 38 -36.02 -12.35 9.32
C ASP A 38 -34.97 -11.50 10.08
N VAL A 39 -34.50 -11.99 11.23
CA VAL A 39 -33.39 -11.42 12.00
C VAL A 39 -32.23 -12.42 12.00
N PHE A 40 -31.01 -11.93 11.83
CA PHE A 40 -29.83 -12.80 11.87
C PHE A 40 -29.39 -13.07 13.31
N ASP A 41 -29.38 -14.34 13.71
CA ASP A 41 -28.94 -14.79 15.04
C ASP A 41 -27.43 -14.93 15.15
N VAL A 42 -26.80 -15.33 14.05
CA VAL A 42 -25.37 -15.66 14.03
C VAL A 42 -24.68 -15.07 12.81
N VAL A 43 -23.55 -14.46 13.05
CA VAL A 43 -22.67 -13.96 12.01
C VAL A 43 -21.33 -14.70 12.09
N PHE A 44 -20.99 -15.41 11.01
CA PHE A 44 -19.66 -16.01 10.85
C PHE A 44 -18.81 -15.06 10.01
N VAL A 45 -17.63 -14.75 10.50
CA VAL A 45 -16.66 -13.93 9.79
C VAL A 45 -15.35 -14.70 9.69
N ASP A 46 -14.90 -14.95 8.46
CA ASP A 46 -13.54 -15.39 8.16
C ASP A 46 -12.80 -14.20 7.55
N SER A 47 -11.79 -13.72 8.23
CA SER A 47 -10.98 -12.59 7.81
C SER A 47 -9.52 -13.01 7.68
N TYR A 48 -8.88 -12.62 6.59
CA TYR A 48 -7.50 -12.95 6.28
C TYR A 48 -6.68 -11.69 6.05
N GLU A 49 -5.50 -11.69 6.65
CA GLU A 49 -4.45 -10.70 6.42
C GLU A 49 -3.35 -11.32 5.56
N THR A 50 -2.74 -10.53 4.68
CA THR A 50 -1.56 -10.96 3.94
C THR A 50 -0.34 -10.22 4.44
N MET A 51 0.76 -10.93 4.69
CA MET A 51 2.01 -10.41 5.20
C MET A 51 3.19 -10.96 4.41
N VAL A 52 4.18 -10.13 4.13
CA VAL A 52 5.50 -10.59 3.64
C VAL A 52 6.44 -10.73 4.82
N VAL A 53 6.91 -11.94 5.08
CA VAL A 53 7.72 -12.24 6.26
C VAL A 53 9.09 -11.55 6.18
N SER A 54 9.42 -10.79 7.21
CA SER A 54 10.77 -10.27 7.46
C SER A 54 11.58 -11.26 8.32
N SER A 55 10.97 -11.72 9.40
CA SER A 55 11.53 -12.73 10.31
C SER A 55 10.44 -13.45 11.07
N ALA A 56 10.72 -14.66 11.57
CA ALA A 56 9.83 -15.40 12.44
C ALA A 56 10.63 -16.16 13.51
N THR A 57 10.02 -16.31 14.68
CA THR A 57 10.47 -17.16 15.78
C THR A 57 9.29 -18.03 16.21
N ASP A 58 9.45 -18.90 17.21
CA ASP A 58 8.31 -19.67 17.72
C ASP A 58 7.29 -18.79 18.47
N GLU A 59 7.66 -17.55 18.81
CA GLU A 59 6.83 -16.62 19.60
C GLU A 59 6.27 -15.45 18.79
N ARG A 60 6.77 -15.22 17.57
CA ARG A 60 6.33 -14.06 16.78
C ARG A 60 6.62 -14.20 15.29
N ILE A 61 5.78 -13.52 14.49
CA ILE A 61 6.04 -13.24 13.08
C ILE A 61 6.17 -11.73 12.93
N VAL A 62 7.17 -11.30 12.17
CA VAL A 62 7.37 -9.89 11.81
C VAL A 62 7.23 -9.75 10.31
N GLY A 63 6.31 -8.91 9.87
CA GLY A 63 6.13 -8.55 8.47
C GLY A 63 7.19 -7.57 7.99
N LYS A 64 7.47 -7.59 6.70
CA LYS A 64 8.18 -6.51 6.03
C LYS A 64 7.30 -5.28 5.94
N VAL A 65 7.91 -4.13 6.13
CA VAL A 65 7.37 -2.86 5.71
C VAL A 65 8.02 -2.51 4.37
N ALA A 66 7.25 -2.07 3.40
CA ALA A 66 7.79 -1.77 2.08
C ALA A 66 8.76 -0.58 2.10
N ASP A 67 8.62 0.33 3.04
CA ASP A 67 9.49 1.48 3.24
C ASP A 67 9.65 1.84 4.71
N ASP A 68 10.90 1.97 5.13
CA ASP A 68 11.32 2.43 6.46
C ASP A 68 11.35 3.98 6.49
N ASP A 69 10.36 4.61 5.89
CA ASP A 69 10.21 6.04 6.04
C ASP A 69 9.44 6.35 7.32
N ASN A 70 10.10 7.01 8.23
CA ASN A 70 9.72 7.54 9.53
C ASN A 70 8.35 8.26 9.64
N PHE A 71 7.39 7.94 8.83
CA PHE A 71 6.01 8.40 8.95
C PHE A 71 5.18 7.36 9.69
N GLY A 72 4.99 7.61 10.90
CA GLY A 72 4.46 7.00 12.09
C GLY A 72 3.35 5.96 12.03
N ASP A 73 2.85 5.48 10.91
CA ASP A 73 1.69 4.57 10.87
C ASP A 73 1.91 3.20 10.23
N THR A 74 3.05 2.92 9.68
CA THR A 74 3.40 1.58 9.22
C THR A 74 4.29 0.86 10.23
N LYS A 75 3.73 0.57 11.39
CA LYS A 75 4.34 -0.47 12.24
C LYS A 75 4.35 -1.75 11.44
N ALA A 76 5.53 -2.32 11.25
CA ALA A 76 5.64 -3.68 10.76
C ALA A 76 4.64 -4.52 11.54
N LEU A 77 3.71 -5.17 10.85
CA LEU A 77 2.74 -6.00 11.53
C LEU A 77 3.54 -7.07 12.29
N THR A 78 3.50 -6.99 13.61
CA THR A 78 4.13 -7.98 14.47
C THR A 78 3.03 -8.75 15.16
N ILE A 79 2.90 -10.02 14.81
CA ILE A 79 2.02 -10.94 15.51
C ILE A 79 2.85 -11.57 16.60
N LYS A 80 2.56 -11.22 17.85
CA LYS A 80 3.13 -11.86 19.02
C LYS A 80 2.26 -13.05 19.39
N LEU A 81 2.88 -14.18 19.52
CA LEU A 81 2.25 -15.40 19.96
C LEU A 81 2.62 -15.57 21.43
N ASP A 82 1.64 -15.41 22.30
CA ASP A 82 1.81 -15.55 23.75
C ASP A 82 1.82 -17.04 24.16
N ASP A 83 2.50 -17.43 25.22
CA ASP A 83 2.64 -18.83 25.71
C ASP A 83 1.39 -19.37 26.44
N SER A 84 0.18 -18.91 26.10
CA SER A 84 -1.02 -19.41 26.75
C SER A 84 -1.28 -20.88 26.38
N GLU A 85 -1.62 -21.71 27.36
CA GLU A 85 -1.90 -23.16 27.17
C GLU A 85 -3.09 -23.43 26.25
N ASP A 86 -3.95 -22.44 26.03
CA ASP A 86 -5.18 -22.54 25.21
C ASP A 86 -4.99 -22.15 23.74
N ARG A 87 -3.75 -21.96 23.30
CA ARG A 87 -3.48 -21.50 21.95
C ARG A 87 -3.39 -22.64 20.92
N THR A 88 -4.00 -22.43 19.79
CA THR A 88 -3.86 -23.28 18.60
C THR A 88 -3.19 -22.50 17.48
N ILE A 89 -2.00 -22.93 17.07
CA ILE A 89 -1.25 -22.36 15.96
C ILE A 89 -1.08 -23.44 14.91
N SER A 90 -1.55 -23.16 13.70
CA SER A 90 -1.33 -23.98 12.51
C SER A 90 -0.49 -23.20 11.51
N VAL A 91 0.60 -23.78 11.05
CA VAL A 91 1.45 -23.18 10.02
C VAL A 91 1.68 -24.16 8.91
N THR A 92 1.25 -23.82 7.71
CA THR A 92 1.46 -24.66 6.53
C THR A 92 2.26 -23.94 5.46
N LYS A 93 3.17 -24.65 4.81
CA LYS A 93 3.93 -24.14 3.67
C LYS A 93 3.92 -25.17 2.54
N ALA A 94 3.42 -24.74 1.37
CA ALA A 94 3.22 -25.62 0.22
C ALA A 94 2.47 -26.91 0.59
N GLY A 95 1.44 -26.78 1.44
CA GLY A 95 0.60 -27.87 1.91
C GLY A 95 1.20 -28.75 3.03
N ASN A 96 2.43 -28.47 3.48
CA ASN A 96 3.07 -29.22 4.56
C ASN A 96 3.04 -28.43 5.86
N GLU A 97 2.75 -29.08 6.98
CA GLU A 97 2.84 -28.48 8.30
C GLU A 97 4.30 -28.18 8.65
N ILE A 98 4.57 -26.99 9.16
CA ILE A 98 5.88 -26.55 9.58
C ILE A 98 5.80 -25.85 10.93
N ARG A 99 6.93 -25.60 11.59
CA ARG A 99 6.99 -24.73 12.77
C ARG A 99 7.08 -23.27 12.32
N LEU A 100 6.55 -22.36 13.12
CA LEU A 100 6.56 -20.94 12.84
C LEU A 100 7.96 -20.39 12.53
N ARG A 101 8.97 -20.77 13.30
CA ARG A 101 10.38 -20.40 13.08
C ARG A 101 10.98 -20.85 11.75
N ASN A 102 10.30 -21.76 11.03
CA ASN A 102 10.75 -22.25 9.72
C ASN A 102 10.26 -21.36 8.57
N LEU A 103 9.45 -20.35 8.86
CA LEU A 103 9.14 -19.30 7.89
C LEU A 103 10.41 -18.54 7.53
N LYS A 104 10.58 -18.27 6.26
CA LYS A 104 11.76 -17.58 5.72
C LYS A 104 11.42 -16.14 5.37
N LYS A 105 12.46 -15.31 5.35
CA LYS A 105 12.37 -13.96 4.78
C LYS A 105 11.83 -14.05 3.37
N ASN A 106 10.89 -13.16 3.03
CA ASN A 106 10.16 -13.07 1.76
C ASN A 106 9.06 -14.13 1.55
N ASP A 107 8.81 -15.02 2.51
CA ASP A 107 7.60 -15.84 2.43
C ASP A 107 6.37 -14.92 2.46
N VAL A 108 5.40 -15.20 1.58
CA VAL A 108 4.10 -14.55 1.61
C VAL A 108 3.18 -15.39 2.47
N ALA A 109 2.85 -14.88 3.63
CA ALA A 109 1.98 -15.54 4.60
C ALA A 109 0.58 -14.94 4.53
N THR A 110 -0.44 -15.77 4.34
CA THR A 110 -1.83 -15.42 4.55
C THR A 110 -2.23 -15.91 5.94
N ILE A 111 -2.74 -15.02 6.77
CA ILE A 111 -2.93 -15.24 8.19
C ILE A 111 -4.40 -15.04 8.53
N ARG A 112 -4.97 -16.02 9.24
CA ARG A 112 -6.28 -15.92 9.89
C ARG A 112 -6.07 -16.03 11.38
N ARG A 113 -6.55 -15.07 12.16
CA ARG A 113 -6.40 -15.09 13.62
C ARG A 113 -7.68 -14.67 14.33
N SER A 114 -7.95 -15.28 15.49
CA SER A 114 -9.03 -14.83 16.37
C SER A 114 -8.68 -13.46 16.98
N LEU A 115 -9.68 -12.76 17.52
CA LEU A 115 -9.45 -11.43 18.11
C LEU A 115 -8.49 -11.44 19.29
N ASP A 116 -8.44 -12.55 20.01
CA ASP A 116 -7.58 -12.75 21.19
C ASP A 116 -6.26 -13.45 20.85
N ASP A 117 -5.97 -13.63 19.55
CA ASP A 117 -4.77 -14.30 19.04
C ASP A 117 -4.54 -15.73 19.58
N THR A 118 -5.57 -16.38 20.11
CA THR A 118 -5.44 -17.76 20.59
C THR A 118 -5.62 -18.82 19.51
N VAL A 119 -6.25 -18.47 18.39
CA VAL A 119 -6.32 -19.29 17.18
C VAL A 119 -5.63 -18.55 16.05
N VAL A 120 -4.55 -19.10 15.53
CA VAL A 120 -3.76 -18.49 14.45
C VAL A 120 -3.44 -19.54 13.39
N ASP A 121 -3.96 -19.33 12.19
CA ASP A 121 -3.65 -20.15 11.03
C ASP A 121 -2.79 -19.34 10.05
N VAL A 122 -1.65 -19.87 9.67
CA VAL A 122 -0.71 -19.25 8.74
C VAL A 122 -0.54 -20.16 7.54
N VAL A 123 -0.85 -19.65 6.36
CA VAL A 123 -0.70 -20.38 5.10
C VAL A 123 0.31 -19.67 4.20
N VAL A 124 1.36 -20.38 3.81
CA VAL A 124 2.33 -19.95 2.80
C VAL A 124 2.22 -20.90 1.61
N THR A 125 1.76 -20.40 0.47
CA THR A 125 1.63 -21.24 -0.74
C THR A 125 3.00 -21.61 -1.29
N GLY A 126 3.96 -20.71 -1.19
CA GLY A 126 5.26 -20.83 -1.85
C GLY A 126 5.19 -20.60 -3.37
N GLU A 127 4.04 -20.22 -3.88
CA GLU A 127 3.84 -20.01 -5.31
C GLU A 127 4.50 -18.71 -5.77
N SER A 128 5.25 -18.83 -6.86
CA SER A 128 5.87 -17.69 -7.52
C SER A 128 5.98 -17.96 -9.04
N PHE A 129 6.04 -16.88 -9.80
CA PHE A 129 6.25 -16.94 -11.24
C PHE A 129 7.05 -15.73 -11.72
N THR A 130 7.72 -15.85 -12.87
CA THR A 130 8.49 -14.76 -13.45
C THR A 130 7.78 -14.17 -14.66
N GLY A 131 7.93 -12.88 -14.87
CA GLY A 131 7.33 -12.21 -16.01
C GLY A 131 7.58 -10.70 -16.01
N SER A 132 7.03 -10.04 -17.02
CA SER A 132 7.00 -8.58 -17.11
C SER A 132 5.57 -8.08 -17.07
N ALA A 133 5.30 -7.07 -16.25
CA ALA A 133 4.00 -6.43 -16.22
C ALA A 133 3.79 -5.58 -17.48
N SER A 134 2.67 -5.82 -18.19
CA SER A 134 2.30 -5.08 -19.40
C SER A 134 1.14 -4.12 -19.19
N GLY A 135 0.33 -4.33 -18.18
CA GLY A 135 -0.77 -3.47 -17.79
C GLY A 135 -0.83 -3.38 -16.27
N ILE A 136 -0.77 -2.15 -15.75
CA ILE A 136 -0.82 -1.89 -14.31
C ILE A 136 -1.96 -0.89 -14.09
N SER A 137 -2.84 -1.21 -13.16
CA SER A 137 -3.82 -0.27 -12.62
C SER A 137 -3.67 -0.21 -11.13
N LYS A 138 -3.40 0.98 -10.62
CA LYS A 138 -3.27 1.27 -9.19
C LYS A 138 -4.44 2.16 -8.80
N LYS A 139 -5.38 1.58 -8.09
CA LYS A 139 -6.53 2.27 -7.52
C LYS A 139 -6.53 2.10 -6.01
N VAL A 140 -7.14 3.05 -5.32
CA VAL A 140 -7.21 3.04 -3.86
C VAL A 140 -7.90 1.77 -3.36
N ASP A 141 -9.00 1.37 -4.02
CA ASP A 141 -9.80 0.24 -3.57
C ASP A 141 -9.30 -1.09 -4.12
N LYS A 142 -8.70 -1.08 -5.32
CA LYS A 142 -8.29 -2.31 -5.99
C LYS A 142 -7.21 -2.07 -7.02
N SER A 143 -6.07 -2.71 -6.81
CA SER A 143 -4.97 -2.71 -7.76
C SER A 143 -4.89 -4.04 -8.51
N TYR A 144 -4.49 -3.98 -9.78
CA TYR A 144 -4.23 -5.18 -10.58
C TYR A 144 -3.05 -4.99 -11.52
N ALA A 145 -2.45 -6.10 -11.95
CA ALA A 145 -1.42 -6.13 -12.96
C ALA A 145 -1.70 -7.22 -14.00
N THR A 146 -1.39 -6.94 -15.26
CA THR A 146 -1.37 -7.97 -16.31
C THR A 146 0.08 -8.41 -16.51
N ILE A 147 0.37 -9.68 -16.27
CA ILE A 147 1.70 -10.27 -16.36
C ILE A 147 1.63 -11.48 -17.27
N ASN A 148 2.47 -11.51 -18.30
CA ASN A 148 2.45 -12.56 -19.32
C ASN A 148 1.03 -12.82 -19.92
N GLY A 149 0.22 -11.77 -20.07
CA GLY A 149 -1.13 -11.86 -20.59
C GLY A 149 -2.22 -12.24 -19.57
N THR A 150 -1.86 -12.62 -18.36
CA THR A 150 -2.81 -12.96 -17.28
C THR A 150 -2.98 -11.79 -16.33
N LYS A 151 -4.23 -11.48 -15.97
CA LYS A 151 -4.57 -10.43 -15.00
C LYS A 151 -4.55 -11.00 -13.58
N TYR A 152 -3.80 -10.35 -12.70
CA TYR A 152 -3.71 -10.65 -11.27
C TYR A 152 -4.19 -9.47 -10.46
N ASP A 153 -4.94 -9.74 -9.39
CA ASP A 153 -5.17 -8.77 -8.33
C ASP A 153 -3.87 -8.57 -7.53
N VAL A 154 -3.69 -7.40 -6.95
CA VAL A 154 -2.53 -7.05 -6.13
C VAL A 154 -3.00 -6.82 -4.70
N ALA A 155 -2.39 -7.50 -3.74
CA ALA A 155 -2.72 -7.33 -2.32
C ALA A 155 -2.24 -5.96 -1.82
N ASN A 156 -2.97 -5.38 -0.85
CA ASN A 156 -2.61 -4.06 -0.28
C ASN A 156 -1.20 -4.05 0.33
N VAL A 157 -0.78 -5.19 0.88
CA VAL A 157 0.56 -5.38 1.44
C VAL A 157 1.65 -5.60 0.38
N ALA A 158 1.33 -5.53 -0.92
CA ALA A 158 2.32 -5.85 -1.95
C ALA A 158 3.60 -5.05 -1.74
N VAL A 159 4.65 -5.77 -1.34
CA VAL A 159 5.99 -5.22 -1.13
C VAL A 159 6.74 -5.28 -2.44
N GLY A 160 7.24 -4.14 -2.85
CA GLY A 160 7.93 -3.99 -4.12
C GLY A 160 7.11 -3.24 -5.16
N ASP A 161 7.81 -2.66 -6.12
CA ASP A 161 7.19 -1.84 -7.16
C ASP A 161 6.80 -2.67 -8.37
N LEU A 162 5.53 -2.57 -8.77
CA LEU A 162 5.10 -2.97 -10.10
C LEU A 162 5.61 -1.97 -11.12
N VAL A 163 6.60 -2.38 -11.91
CA VAL A 163 7.16 -1.58 -13.00
C VAL A 163 6.84 -2.27 -14.33
N SER A 164 6.26 -1.51 -15.26
CA SER A 164 5.94 -2.02 -16.59
C SER A 164 7.21 -2.35 -17.36
N GLY A 165 7.23 -3.49 -18.06
CA GLY A 165 8.34 -3.92 -18.91
C GLY A 165 9.55 -4.49 -18.17
N THR A 166 9.57 -4.49 -16.84
CA THR A 166 10.68 -5.05 -16.07
C THR A 166 10.42 -6.52 -15.72
N GLN A 167 11.39 -7.37 -16.02
CA GLN A 167 11.36 -8.78 -15.61
C GLN A 167 11.46 -8.87 -14.09
N SER A 168 10.50 -9.53 -13.46
CA SER A 168 10.43 -9.69 -12.00
C SER A 168 9.94 -11.09 -11.64
N THR A 169 10.20 -11.50 -10.41
CA THR A 169 9.56 -12.67 -9.79
C THR A 169 8.42 -12.17 -8.90
N PHE A 170 7.25 -12.72 -9.12
CA PHE A 170 6.03 -12.37 -8.39
C PHE A 170 5.66 -13.51 -7.48
N TYR A 171 5.38 -13.21 -6.21
CA TYR A 171 4.95 -14.16 -5.20
C TYR A 171 3.51 -13.88 -4.84
N THR A 172 2.70 -14.93 -4.75
CA THR A 172 1.28 -14.80 -4.50
C THR A 172 0.87 -15.25 -3.10
N ASP A 173 -0.20 -14.66 -2.60
CA ASP A 173 -0.89 -15.14 -1.41
C ASP A 173 -1.79 -16.35 -1.74
N MET A 174 -2.46 -16.92 -0.74
CA MET A 174 -3.34 -18.08 -0.93
C MET A 174 -4.56 -17.82 -1.84
N PHE A 175 -4.85 -16.56 -2.12
CA PHE A 175 -5.93 -16.14 -3.04
C PHE A 175 -5.42 -15.85 -4.45
N GLY A 176 -4.13 -16.09 -4.73
CA GLY A 176 -3.50 -15.82 -6.02
C GLY A 176 -3.25 -14.33 -6.29
N ARG A 177 -3.36 -13.45 -5.28
CA ARG A 177 -3.02 -12.03 -5.41
C ARG A 177 -1.51 -11.85 -5.30
N ILE A 178 -0.95 -10.95 -6.10
CA ILE A 178 0.46 -10.57 -5.98
C ILE A 178 0.65 -9.83 -4.64
N ALA A 179 1.53 -10.35 -3.79
CA ALA A 179 1.84 -9.78 -2.49
C ALA A 179 3.31 -9.38 -2.31
N TYR A 180 4.21 -10.00 -3.07
CA TYR A 180 5.63 -9.64 -3.05
C TYR A 180 6.22 -9.70 -4.46
N ILE A 181 7.08 -8.74 -4.76
CA ILE A 181 7.71 -8.60 -6.08
C ILE A 181 9.23 -8.51 -5.87
N GLU A 182 9.95 -9.40 -6.56
CA GLU A 182 11.41 -9.41 -6.56
C GLU A 182 11.92 -9.18 -7.97
N SER A 183 12.64 -8.08 -8.18
CA SER A 183 13.19 -7.76 -9.49
C SER A 183 14.38 -8.64 -9.83
N ALA A 184 14.43 -9.16 -11.05
CA ALA A 184 15.48 -10.06 -11.55
C ALA A 184 16.91 -9.48 -11.54
N GLY A 185 17.07 -8.21 -11.23
CA GLY A 185 18.34 -7.50 -11.21
C GLY A 185 18.98 -7.28 -9.84
N GLY A 186 18.57 -7.99 -8.77
CA GLY A 186 19.27 -7.98 -7.47
C GLY A 186 19.51 -6.59 -6.85
N SER A 187 18.98 -5.56 -7.43
CA SER A 187 19.12 -4.19 -6.97
C SER A 187 18.02 -3.35 -7.59
N VAL A 188 17.43 -2.55 -6.76
CA VAL A 188 16.57 -1.43 -7.14
C VAL A 188 15.12 -1.81 -7.49
N LEU A 189 14.40 -2.48 -6.62
CA LEU A 189 13.25 -1.75 -6.15
C LEU A 189 13.83 -0.72 -5.18
N GLN A 190 14.25 0.36 -5.76
CA GLN A 190 14.40 1.53 -4.93
C GLN A 190 13.03 1.76 -4.31
N SER A 191 12.99 1.84 -3.01
CA SER A 191 12.24 2.84 -2.28
C SER A 191 12.52 4.19 -2.97
N GLY A 192 12.44 4.16 -4.28
CA GLY A 192 12.85 5.20 -5.18
C GLY A 192 11.71 6.15 -5.36
N GLU A 193 12.04 7.36 -5.23
CA GLU A 193 11.28 8.48 -5.74
C GLU A 193 10.84 8.18 -7.17
N LYS A 194 9.54 8.28 -7.41
CA LYS A 194 8.91 8.10 -8.72
C LYS A 194 8.55 9.45 -9.29
N TYR A 195 8.32 9.49 -10.57
CA TYR A 195 7.87 10.70 -11.24
C TYR A 195 6.45 10.53 -11.72
N GLY A 196 5.67 11.59 -11.62
CA GLY A 196 4.29 11.60 -12.08
C GLY A 196 3.79 13.00 -12.42
N TRP A 197 2.68 13.03 -13.10
CA TRP A 197 1.97 14.24 -13.44
C TRP A 197 0.61 14.23 -12.75
N ILE A 198 0.36 15.18 -11.84
CA ILE A 198 -0.92 15.29 -11.16
C ILE A 198 -1.99 15.70 -12.18
N MET A 199 -2.98 14.84 -12.35
CA MET A 199 -4.12 15.09 -13.24
C MET A 199 -5.29 15.69 -12.47
N ASN A 200 -5.61 15.12 -11.30
CA ASN A 200 -6.75 15.49 -10.49
C ASN A 200 -6.51 15.22 -9.00
N GLY A 201 -7.42 15.72 -8.16
CA GLY A 201 -7.47 15.41 -6.73
C GLY A 201 -8.89 15.54 -6.22
N TYR A 202 -9.30 14.61 -5.34
CA TYR A 202 -10.65 14.54 -4.81
C TYR A 202 -10.71 13.85 -3.45
N ASP A 203 -11.80 14.06 -2.73
CA ASP A 203 -12.05 13.40 -1.46
C ASP A 203 -12.34 11.90 -1.70
N ALA A 204 -11.79 11.03 -0.86
CA ALA A 204 -12.18 9.62 -0.85
C ALA A 204 -13.66 9.50 -0.49
N GLU A 205 -14.40 8.62 -1.17
CA GLU A 205 -15.84 8.43 -0.98
C GLU A 205 -16.20 8.02 0.45
N ASP A 206 -15.32 7.25 1.10
CA ASP A 206 -15.45 6.82 2.50
C ASP A 206 -15.05 7.91 3.51
N GLY A 207 -14.67 9.08 3.05
CA GLY A 207 -14.19 10.18 3.89
C GLY A 207 -12.79 9.99 4.49
N SER A 208 -12.15 8.85 4.24
CA SER A 208 -10.90 8.44 4.90
C SER A 208 -9.66 9.21 4.46
N GLY A 209 -9.74 10.12 3.49
CA GLY A 209 -8.57 10.87 3.04
C GLY A 209 -8.80 11.66 1.76
N TYR A 210 -7.69 12.09 1.16
CA TYR A 210 -7.67 12.77 -0.12
C TYR A 210 -6.89 11.95 -1.14
N ILE A 211 -7.44 11.78 -2.31
CA ILE A 211 -6.89 10.97 -3.41
C ILE A 211 -6.30 11.90 -4.46
N ILE A 212 -5.14 11.53 -5.00
CA ILE A 212 -4.53 12.16 -6.16
C ILE A 212 -4.56 11.17 -7.33
N GLU A 213 -5.09 11.60 -8.44
CA GLU A 213 -4.96 10.91 -9.72
C GLU A 213 -3.74 11.46 -10.45
N MET A 214 -2.85 10.56 -10.87
CA MET A 214 -1.62 10.90 -11.57
C MET A 214 -1.42 10.07 -12.83
N MET A 215 -0.85 10.68 -13.84
CA MET A 215 -0.15 9.95 -14.90
C MET A 215 1.25 9.61 -14.37
N THR A 216 1.56 8.34 -14.26
CA THR A 216 2.84 7.83 -13.78
C THR A 216 3.88 7.79 -14.90
N GLN A 217 5.16 7.62 -14.54
CA GLN A 217 6.28 7.65 -15.51
C GLN A 217 6.20 6.57 -16.61
N ASP A 218 5.38 5.54 -16.41
CA ASP A 218 5.09 4.49 -17.40
C ASP A 218 3.89 4.84 -18.32
N GLY A 219 3.39 6.07 -18.23
CA GLY A 219 2.29 6.58 -19.05
C GLY A 219 0.91 6.04 -18.67
N LYS A 220 0.74 5.49 -17.47
CA LYS A 220 -0.54 4.99 -16.96
C LYS A 220 -1.16 5.96 -15.96
N SER A 221 -2.50 5.98 -15.91
CA SER A 221 -3.21 6.63 -14.81
C SER A 221 -3.16 5.74 -13.57
N ALA A 222 -2.92 6.36 -12.42
CA ALA A 222 -2.97 5.71 -11.13
C ALA A 222 -3.53 6.67 -10.07
N GLU A 223 -4.27 6.12 -9.11
CA GLU A 223 -4.82 6.82 -7.97
C GLU A 223 -3.99 6.50 -6.73
N TYR A 224 -3.68 7.53 -5.95
CA TYR A 224 -2.94 7.39 -4.70
C TYR A 224 -3.63 8.18 -3.61
N LYS A 225 -3.86 7.56 -2.47
CA LYS A 225 -4.28 8.26 -1.26
C LYS A 225 -3.08 9.02 -0.69
N LEU A 226 -3.31 10.21 -0.17
CA LEU A 226 -2.28 10.91 0.62
C LEU A 226 -2.18 10.26 2.00
N GLY A 227 -0.95 10.13 2.49
CA GLY A 227 -0.71 9.72 3.88
C GLY A 227 -1.19 10.77 4.88
N SER A 228 -1.26 10.40 6.14
CA SER A 228 -1.62 11.30 7.25
C SER A 228 -0.63 12.46 7.41
N SER A 229 0.58 12.26 6.91
CA SER A 229 1.63 13.27 6.84
C SER A 229 2.37 13.12 5.52
N VAL A 230 2.53 14.22 4.78
CA VAL A 230 3.19 14.26 3.48
C VAL A 230 4.28 15.29 3.48
N ASP A 231 5.51 14.86 3.23
CA ASP A 231 6.63 15.76 3.00
C ASP A 231 6.44 16.43 1.62
N TYR A 232 6.20 17.73 1.62
CA TYR A 232 5.76 18.47 0.44
C TYR A 232 6.73 19.59 0.06
N TRP A 233 7.10 19.64 -1.21
CA TRP A 233 7.89 20.73 -1.76
C TRP A 233 7.08 21.50 -2.79
N ALA A 234 6.73 22.73 -2.44
CA ALA A 234 5.96 23.60 -3.34
C ALA A 234 6.82 24.09 -4.53
N PRO A 235 6.22 24.44 -5.69
CA PRO A 235 6.95 24.86 -6.89
C PRO A 235 7.87 26.07 -6.70
N THR A 236 7.55 26.95 -5.78
CA THR A 236 8.30 28.20 -5.50
C THR A 236 9.09 28.15 -4.19
N ALA A 237 9.00 27.04 -3.45
CA ALA A 237 9.65 26.91 -2.15
C ALA A 237 11.15 26.62 -2.28
N THR A 238 11.91 27.05 -1.28
CA THR A 238 13.34 26.73 -1.14
C THR A 238 13.60 25.58 -0.18
N ALA A 239 12.58 25.12 0.54
CA ALA A 239 12.62 24.00 1.45
C ALA A 239 11.29 23.22 1.44
N ALA A 240 11.33 21.97 1.84
CA ALA A 240 10.14 21.17 2.04
C ALA A 240 9.37 21.60 3.30
N THR A 241 8.07 21.37 3.29
CA THR A 241 7.14 21.54 4.42
C THR A 241 6.39 20.23 4.61
N THR A 242 5.66 20.12 5.71
CA THR A 242 4.83 18.93 5.97
C THR A 242 3.35 19.30 5.83
N LEU A 243 2.61 18.56 5.02
CA LEU A 243 1.16 18.60 5.03
C LEU A 243 0.67 17.58 6.06
N SER A 244 0.05 18.05 7.13
CA SER A 244 -0.31 17.26 8.31
C SER A 244 -1.82 17.08 8.49
N SER A 245 -2.61 17.62 7.58
CA SER A 245 -4.06 17.47 7.60
C SER A 245 -4.63 17.25 6.20
N LYS A 246 -5.80 16.60 6.15
CA LYS A 246 -6.56 16.40 4.91
C LYS A 246 -6.89 17.76 4.24
N GLU A 247 -7.23 18.77 5.02
CA GLU A 247 -7.62 20.07 4.50
C GLU A 247 -6.44 20.82 3.87
N GLU A 248 -5.25 20.75 4.49
CA GLU A 248 -4.02 21.29 3.90
C GLU A 248 -3.69 20.60 2.57
N ALA A 249 -3.76 19.27 2.57
CA ALA A 249 -3.51 18.47 1.38
C ALA A 249 -4.50 18.80 0.26
N LYS A 250 -5.80 18.86 0.56
CA LYS A 250 -6.87 19.24 -0.36
C LYS A 250 -6.65 20.62 -0.95
N SER A 251 -6.41 21.62 -0.10
CA SER A 251 -6.14 22.99 -0.52
C SER A 251 -4.94 23.07 -1.45
N THR A 252 -3.84 22.39 -1.07
CA THR A 252 -2.59 22.39 -1.82
C THR A 252 -2.73 21.74 -3.19
N ILE A 253 -3.32 20.55 -3.26
CA ILE A 253 -3.47 19.82 -4.51
C ILE A 253 -4.49 20.50 -5.42
N SER A 254 -5.61 20.99 -4.88
CA SER A 254 -6.60 21.74 -5.66
C SER A 254 -5.97 23.00 -6.27
N ALA A 255 -5.09 23.70 -5.56
CA ALA A 255 -4.35 24.82 -6.10
C ALA A 255 -3.42 24.41 -7.25
N LEU A 256 -2.72 23.28 -7.14
CA LEU A 256 -1.87 22.76 -8.21
C LEU A 256 -2.69 22.35 -9.45
N VAL A 257 -3.85 21.73 -9.24
CA VAL A 257 -4.72 21.24 -10.34
C VAL A 257 -5.44 22.40 -11.02
N SER A 258 -5.90 23.41 -10.26
CA SER A 258 -6.62 24.56 -10.79
C SER A 258 -5.71 25.53 -11.56
N ALA A 259 -4.43 25.52 -11.23
CA ALA A 259 -3.47 26.38 -11.91
C ALA A 259 -3.19 25.82 -13.32
N ASN A 260 -3.61 26.53 -14.35
CA ASN A 260 -3.11 26.33 -15.74
C ASN A 260 -1.61 26.68 -15.81
N SER A 261 -0.80 26.08 -14.94
CA SER A 261 0.39 26.72 -14.47
C SER A 261 1.60 25.99 -14.94
N PHE A 262 2.25 26.62 -15.85
CA PHE A 262 3.67 26.43 -16.03
C PHE A 262 4.40 27.42 -15.11
N MET A 263 5.33 26.93 -14.31
CA MET A 263 6.26 27.79 -13.59
C MET A 263 7.28 28.31 -14.60
N LYS A 264 7.39 29.62 -14.73
CA LYS A 264 8.41 30.25 -15.55
C LYS A 264 9.78 30.06 -14.89
N LEU A 265 10.60 29.18 -15.44
CA LEU A 265 11.94 28.93 -14.93
C LEU A 265 12.98 29.91 -15.50
N SER A 266 12.72 30.47 -16.69
CA SER A 266 13.50 31.52 -17.34
C SER A 266 12.60 32.26 -18.34
N SER A 267 13.16 33.28 -19.05
CA SER A 267 12.44 33.94 -20.15
C SER A 267 11.88 32.96 -21.19
N ASP A 268 12.57 31.82 -21.37
CA ASP A 268 12.34 30.92 -22.49
C ASP A 268 11.97 29.48 -22.08
N ALA A 269 11.84 29.20 -20.79
CA ALA A 269 11.52 27.85 -20.31
C ALA A 269 10.41 27.87 -19.26
N ASN A 270 9.32 27.16 -19.56
CA ASN A 270 8.23 26.90 -18.67
C ASN A 270 8.27 25.43 -18.21
N VAL A 271 8.13 25.19 -16.91
CA VAL A 271 7.96 23.84 -16.36
C VAL A 271 6.61 23.73 -15.73
N ALA A 272 5.94 22.66 -16.06
CA ALA A 272 4.64 22.38 -15.48
C ALA A 272 4.76 22.08 -14.00
N ILE A 273 4.08 22.83 -13.17
CA ILE A 273 4.09 22.65 -11.71
C ILE A 273 3.42 21.37 -11.25
N ARG A 274 2.70 20.68 -12.12
CA ARG A 274 2.07 19.38 -11.86
C ARG A 274 3.04 18.20 -12.02
N LEU A 275 4.25 18.44 -12.57
CA LEU A 275 5.29 17.43 -12.58
C LEU A 275 5.83 17.28 -11.17
N VAL A 276 5.77 16.08 -10.65
CA VAL A 276 6.17 15.78 -9.27
C VAL A 276 7.09 14.59 -9.19
N LYS A 277 7.97 14.63 -8.21
CA LYS A 277 8.68 13.50 -7.69
C LYS A 277 7.95 13.06 -6.42
N TYR A 278 7.58 11.79 -6.32
CA TYR A 278 6.78 11.31 -5.21
C TYR A 278 7.27 9.97 -4.67
N LYS A 279 6.90 9.67 -3.45
CA LYS A 279 7.17 8.41 -2.79
C LYS A 279 5.89 7.90 -2.13
N VAL A 280 5.72 6.58 -2.13
CA VAL A 280 4.58 5.91 -1.48
C VAL A 280 5.10 4.99 -0.37
N ASN A 281 4.32 4.84 0.69
CA ASN A 281 4.58 3.86 1.74
C ASN A 281 4.09 2.45 1.32
N SER A 282 4.21 1.50 2.23
CA SER A 282 3.77 0.10 2.03
C SER A 282 2.29 -0.06 1.74
N SER A 283 1.46 0.84 2.28
CA SER A 283 0.02 0.86 2.01
C SER A 283 -0.33 1.54 0.68
N GLY A 284 0.66 1.97 -0.11
CA GLY A 284 0.46 2.69 -1.36
C GLY A 284 0.09 4.16 -1.20
N ASN A 285 0.13 4.71 0.02
CA ASN A 285 -0.17 6.11 0.28
C ASN A 285 1.05 6.99 -0.01
N ILE A 286 0.83 8.17 -0.60
CA ILE A 286 1.89 9.14 -0.83
C ILE A 286 2.35 9.72 0.51
N THR A 287 3.66 9.62 0.77
CA THR A 287 4.33 10.20 1.94
C THR A 287 5.26 11.34 1.57
N ARG A 288 5.62 11.45 0.29
CA ARG A 288 6.43 12.54 -0.23
C ARG A 288 5.89 13.01 -1.57
N LEU A 289 5.82 14.32 -1.75
CA LEU A 289 5.34 14.94 -2.99
C LEU A 289 6.12 16.22 -3.26
N TYR A 290 7.08 16.17 -4.16
CA TYR A 290 7.96 17.28 -4.50
C TYR A 290 7.66 17.79 -5.90
N CYS A 291 7.13 19.01 -5.98
CA CYS A 291 6.94 19.69 -7.25
C CYS A 291 8.28 20.08 -7.88
N ALA A 292 8.27 20.25 -9.19
CA ALA A 292 9.44 20.75 -9.92
C ALA A 292 9.83 22.15 -9.46
N VAL A 293 11.10 22.35 -9.16
CA VAL A 293 11.70 23.63 -8.73
C VAL A 293 12.87 24.02 -9.61
N ASN A 294 13.19 25.31 -9.65
CA ASN A 294 14.31 25.83 -10.43
C ASN A 294 15.66 25.45 -9.78
N ALA A 295 16.48 24.68 -10.50
CA ALA A 295 17.79 24.23 -10.06
C ALA A 295 18.79 25.41 -9.81
N LYS A 296 18.51 26.61 -10.31
CA LYS A 296 19.34 27.80 -10.03
C LYS A 296 19.06 28.43 -8.68
N THR A 297 17.85 28.21 -8.13
CA THR A 297 17.42 28.80 -6.86
C THR A 297 17.38 27.81 -5.72
N VAL A 298 17.30 26.50 -6.03
CA VAL A 298 17.25 25.43 -5.05
C VAL A 298 18.46 24.52 -5.25
N SER A 299 19.30 24.39 -4.23
CA SER A 299 20.51 23.57 -4.22
C SER A 299 20.33 22.21 -3.54
N ASP A 300 19.22 21.99 -2.83
CA ASP A 300 18.96 20.74 -2.14
C ASP A 300 18.73 19.60 -3.13
N ASP A 301 19.52 18.55 -3.03
CA ASP A 301 19.48 17.40 -3.94
C ASP A 301 18.23 16.52 -3.75
N LYS A 302 17.50 16.69 -2.63
CA LYS A 302 16.21 16.02 -2.41
C LYS A 302 15.12 16.58 -3.31
N ALA A 303 15.18 17.85 -3.68
CA ALA A 303 14.17 18.51 -4.51
C ALA A 303 14.16 17.94 -5.95
N LEU A 304 13.01 18.03 -6.62
CA LEU A 304 12.91 17.80 -8.06
C LEU A 304 13.45 19.02 -8.81
N ARG A 305 14.74 19.07 -8.99
CA ARG A 305 15.46 20.19 -9.59
C ARG A 305 15.45 20.11 -11.11
N ILE A 306 14.93 21.13 -11.76
CA ILE A 306 14.96 21.23 -13.21
C ILE A 306 15.88 22.39 -13.61
N ASN A 307 16.86 22.08 -14.46
CA ASN A 307 17.75 23.10 -15.00
C ASN A 307 17.10 23.69 -16.28
N PRO A 308 16.72 24.97 -16.25
CA PRO A 308 16.06 25.61 -17.39
C PRO A 308 16.92 25.68 -18.66
N THR A 309 18.25 25.62 -18.52
CA THR A 309 19.16 25.63 -19.70
C THR A 309 19.14 24.33 -20.48
N ASN A 310 18.67 23.23 -19.90
CA ASN A 310 18.59 21.92 -20.56
C ASN A 310 17.24 21.68 -21.24
N LEU A 311 16.25 22.51 -21.00
CA LEU A 311 14.94 22.46 -21.65
C LEU A 311 14.99 23.27 -22.94
N LYS A 312 15.47 22.68 -24.00
CA LYS A 312 15.35 23.27 -25.34
C LYS A 312 13.92 23.04 -25.82
N SER A 313 13.19 24.12 -26.09
CA SER A 313 12.00 24.06 -26.92
C SER A 313 12.43 23.54 -28.30
N THR A 314 12.07 22.32 -28.63
CA THR A 314 11.99 21.93 -30.04
C THR A 314 10.63 22.42 -30.51
N ALA A 315 10.65 23.58 -31.17
CA ALA A 315 9.54 24.06 -31.97
C ALA A 315 9.26 23.13 -33.12
#